data_a0a96812d910e24f0111b3478e34a6ba
#
_entry.id   a0a96812d910e24f0111b3478e34a6ba
#
_cell.length_a   1.000
_cell.length_b   1.000
_cell.length_c   1.000
_cell.angle_alpha   90.00
_cell.angle_beta   90.00
_cell.angle_gamma   90.00
#
_symmetry.space_group_name_H-M   'P 1'
#
loop_
_entity.id
_entity.type
_entity.pdbx_description
1 polymer ?
#
loop_
_entity_poly.entity_id
_entity_poly.type
_entity_poly.pdbx_seq_one_letter_code
_entity_poly.pdbx_strand_id
1 'polypeptide(L)'
;MLISQRPEAVLLLADSTSFRGRAICAHGITTGEICFNTGMTGYQEIFTDPSYTGQIMTMATAHVGNYGVKEDEVESASVRIAGLVVKKFSEVWSRPSGTGSLEDYLKRSGVIGISDIDTRKLVRHIRDHGAQNALISSTEMNMEVLKRMLAKAPGMAGLELSSTVSTKEAYLVGAASASFRVALVDFGVKRNMERCLTERDCQVKVFPMDTALEEMLAWQPHGFLLSNGPGDPGAMPSSVALVKAIVESGVPAFGICLGHQLLAESQGIGTEKMHHGHRGINHPIKNLITGHDEITSQNHGFVANREEVERNAAVEITHVHLNDGSIAGIRLKGRPVFSVQYHPEAGPGPYDARYLFDDFIANMRSHTSVGKPQLQNA
;
A
#
# COMPACT_ATOMS: atom_id res chain seq x y z
N MET A 1 24.95 8.29 30.98
CA MET A 1 24.71 8.46 29.54
C MET A 1 24.37 9.93 29.31
N LEU A 2 25.23 10.67 28.61
CA LEU A 2 24.88 12.00 28.13
C LEU A 2 23.83 11.82 27.05
N ILE A 3 22.59 12.24 27.30
CA ILE A 3 21.54 12.31 26.28
C ILE A 3 22.07 13.30 25.23
N SER A 4 22.44 12.80 24.08
CA SER A 4 22.84 13.62 22.92
C SER A 4 21.71 14.62 22.66
N GLN A 5 22.01 15.93 22.77
CA GLN A 5 21.01 16.95 22.41
C GLN A 5 20.84 16.91 20.89
N ARG A 6 19.77 16.25 20.43
CA ARG A 6 19.40 16.24 19.02
C ARG A 6 19.13 17.66 18.53
N PRO A 7 19.57 18.03 17.31
CA PRO A 7 19.28 19.32 16.72
C PRO A 7 17.76 19.61 16.65
N GLU A 8 17.42 20.88 16.59
CA GLU A 8 16.03 21.30 16.36
C GLU A 8 15.57 20.86 14.96
N ALA A 9 14.28 20.61 14.85
CA ALA A 9 13.59 20.37 13.59
C ALA A 9 12.21 21.01 13.62
N VAL A 10 11.68 21.30 12.44
CA VAL A 10 10.33 21.82 12.25
C VAL A 10 9.57 20.97 11.25
N LEU A 11 8.32 20.68 11.57
CA LEU A 11 7.30 20.18 10.64
C LEU A 11 6.38 21.34 10.31
N LEU A 12 6.21 21.64 9.03
CA LEU A 12 5.31 22.68 8.50
C LEU A 12 4.28 22.02 7.58
N LEU A 13 3.00 22.33 7.80
CA LEU A 13 1.87 21.89 6.97
C LEU A 13 1.48 22.97 5.97
N ALA A 14 0.79 22.60 4.89
CA ALA A 14 0.39 23.53 3.83
C ALA A 14 -0.55 24.64 4.34
N ASP A 15 -1.35 24.37 5.37
CA ASP A 15 -2.21 25.37 6.03
C ASP A 15 -1.46 26.29 7.00
N SER A 16 -0.12 26.25 7.00
CA SER A 16 0.78 27.00 7.88
C SER A 16 0.82 26.52 9.33
N THR A 17 0.12 25.45 9.69
CA THR A 17 0.28 24.81 11.01
C THR A 17 1.70 24.24 11.13
N SER A 18 2.35 24.47 12.25
CA SER A 18 3.73 24.02 12.46
C SER A 18 3.94 23.36 13.82
N PHE A 19 4.88 22.43 13.87
CA PHE A 19 5.32 21.75 15.07
C PHE A 19 6.84 21.82 15.16
N ARG A 20 7.36 22.14 16.35
CA ARG A 20 8.79 22.12 16.64
C ARG A 20 9.14 20.89 17.45
N GLY A 21 10.25 20.26 17.13
CA GLY A 21 10.71 19.05 17.77
C GLY A 21 12.21 18.86 17.60
N ARG A 22 12.65 17.61 17.57
CA ARG A 22 14.06 17.22 17.43
C ARG A 22 14.28 16.40 16.18
N ALA A 23 15.37 16.69 15.48
CA ALA A 23 15.77 15.92 14.30
C ALA A 23 16.14 14.50 14.67
N ILE A 24 15.70 13.55 13.87
CA ILE A 24 16.05 12.14 13.94
C ILE A 24 16.46 11.63 12.55
N CYS A 25 17.23 10.56 12.52
CA CYS A 25 17.69 9.91 11.29
C CYS A 25 18.62 10.82 10.45
N ALA A 26 18.34 11.06 9.17
CA ALA A 26 19.14 11.94 8.33
C ALA A 26 18.81 13.42 8.56
N HIS A 27 19.76 14.31 8.23
CA HIS A 27 19.58 15.75 8.30
C HIS A 27 19.29 16.32 6.90
N GLY A 28 18.41 17.32 6.83
CA GLY A 28 18.05 17.98 5.58
C GLY A 28 16.61 18.49 5.56
N ILE A 29 16.04 18.55 4.37
CA ILE A 29 14.65 18.97 4.12
C ILE A 29 13.98 17.92 3.26
N THR A 30 12.76 17.54 3.62
CA THR A 30 11.91 16.66 2.81
C THR A 30 10.50 17.21 2.72
N THR A 31 9.82 16.91 1.62
CA THR A 31 8.40 17.25 1.41
C THR A 31 7.59 16.01 1.02
N GLY A 32 6.30 16.02 1.28
CA GLY A 32 5.38 14.96 0.88
C GLY A 32 3.99 15.19 1.45
N GLU A 33 3.03 14.41 1.01
CA GLU A 33 1.71 14.41 1.64
C GLU A 33 1.80 13.80 3.03
N ILE A 34 1.34 14.52 4.05
CA ILE A 34 1.35 13.99 5.42
C ILE A 34 0.19 13.02 5.63
N CYS A 35 0.52 11.87 6.16
CA CYS A 35 -0.45 10.85 6.55
C CYS A 35 -0.12 10.33 7.96
N PHE A 36 -1.02 9.52 8.54
CA PHE A 36 -0.76 8.88 9.82
C PHE A 36 -1.10 7.39 9.77
N ASN A 37 -0.42 6.60 10.58
CA ASN A 37 -0.74 5.19 10.76
C ASN A 37 -0.98 4.92 12.26
N THR A 38 -2.05 4.17 12.55
CA THR A 38 -2.48 3.84 13.92
C THR A 38 -1.91 2.51 14.43
N GLY A 39 -1.14 1.80 13.62
CA GLY A 39 -0.47 0.56 14.01
C GLY A 39 0.47 0.77 15.20
N MET A 40 0.36 -0.11 16.20
CA MET A 40 1.23 -0.07 17.39
C MET A 40 2.54 -0.84 17.19
N THR A 41 2.62 -1.63 16.14
CA THR A 41 3.77 -2.47 15.75
C THR A 41 3.90 -2.52 14.23
N GLY A 42 4.98 -3.11 13.70
CA GLY A 42 5.19 -3.27 12.26
C GLY A 42 5.69 -2.00 11.58
N TYR A 43 6.42 -1.16 12.29
CA TYR A 43 6.89 0.10 11.69
C TYR A 43 7.85 -0.12 10.52
N GLN A 44 8.64 -1.20 10.52
CA GLN A 44 9.59 -1.49 9.45
C GLN A 44 8.86 -1.90 8.17
N GLU A 45 7.84 -2.72 8.28
CA GLU A 45 6.94 -3.11 7.18
C GLU A 45 6.23 -1.87 6.64
N ILE A 46 5.69 -1.00 7.52
CA ILE A 46 5.05 0.27 7.11
C ILE A 46 6.03 1.15 6.33
N PHE A 47 7.27 1.33 6.80
CA PHE A 47 8.23 2.23 6.16
C PHE A 47 8.77 1.70 4.84
N THR A 48 8.69 0.39 4.60
CA THR A 48 9.14 -0.27 3.38
C THR A 48 8.00 -0.63 2.42
N ASP A 49 6.73 -0.37 2.79
CA ASP A 49 5.58 -0.54 1.89
C ASP A 49 5.63 0.51 0.76
N PRO A 50 5.71 0.07 -0.53
CA PRO A 50 5.78 0.98 -1.67
C PRO A 50 4.61 1.96 -1.76
N SER A 51 3.44 1.62 -1.25
CA SER A 51 2.26 2.49 -1.28
C SER A 51 2.42 3.79 -0.48
N TYR A 52 3.44 3.89 0.40
CA TYR A 52 3.77 5.14 1.12
C TYR A 52 4.77 6.04 0.38
N THR A 53 5.15 5.72 -0.85
CA THR A 53 6.06 6.56 -1.65
C THR A 53 5.51 7.98 -1.78
N GLY A 54 6.36 8.98 -1.50
CA GLY A 54 5.98 10.39 -1.54
C GLY A 54 5.21 10.89 -0.31
N GLN A 55 5.04 10.07 0.74
CA GLN A 55 4.30 10.45 1.94
C GLN A 55 5.20 10.66 3.16
N ILE A 56 4.90 11.68 3.96
CA ILE A 56 5.47 11.89 5.30
C ILE A 56 4.61 11.13 6.31
N MET A 57 5.21 10.09 6.91
CA MET A 57 4.51 9.18 7.81
C MET A 57 4.50 9.69 9.24
N THR A 58 3.31 9.89 9.81
CA THR A 58 3.12 10.13 11.24
C THR A 58 2.72 8.84 11.94
N MET A 59 3.56 8.34 12.85
CA MET A 59 3.19 7.19 13.68
C MET A 59 2.39 7.66 14.89
N ALA A 60 1.17 7.14 15.04
CA ALA A 60 0.30 7.47 16.18
C ALA A 60 0.75 6.80 17.48
N THR A 61 1.54 5.72 17.39
CA THR A 61 2.12 5.05 18.56
C THR A 61 3.09 5.93 19.32
N ALA A 62 3.15 5.73 20.65
CA ALA A 62 3.94 6.60 21.52
C ALA A 62 5.47 6.45 21.34
N HIS A 63 5.95 5.25 21.01
CA HIS A 63 7.37 4.92 20.88
C HIS A 63 7.62 4.17 19.57
N VAL A 64 8.64 4.60 18.82
CA VAL A 64 9.08 3.98 17.57
C VAL A 64 10.58 3.68 17.67
N GLY A 65 11.05 2.56 17.16
CA GLY A 65 12.44 2.11 17.22
C GLY A 65 12.77 1.18 18.39
N ASN A 66 11.84 0.98 19.32
CA ASN A 66 12.03 0.25 20.57
C ASN A 66 12.28 -1.27 20.43
N TYR A 67 12.03 -1.86 19.27
CA TYR A 67 12.34 -3.28 18.99
C TYR A 67 13.36 -3.48 17.86
N GLY A 68 13.97 -2.40 17.35
CA GLY A 68 15.00 -2.45 16.31
C GLY A 68 14.48 -2.80 14.94
N VAL A 69 15.37 -3.29 14.08
CA VAL A 69 15.06 -3.73 12.72
C VAL A 69 15.46 -5.20 12.53
N LYS A 70 14.87 -5.84 11.50
CA LYS A 70 15.15 -7.21 11.11
C LYS A 70 15.05 -7.35 9.58
N GLU A 71 15.94 -8.13 8.96
CA GLU A 71 16.06 -8.20 7.49
C GLU A 71 14.84 -8.77 6.78
N ASP A 72 14.11 -9.68 7.44
CA ASP A 72 12.90 -10.32 6.90
C ASP A 72 11.60 -9.55 7.15
N GLU A 73 11.64 -8.49 7.98
CA GLU A 73 10.49 -7.63 8.27
C GLU A 73 10.45 -6.41 7.33
N VAL A 74 10.55 -6.66 6.02
CA VAL A 74 10.48 -5.63 4.99
C VAL A 74 9.51 -6.02 3.88
N GLU A 75 8.82 -5.04 3.33
CA GLU A 75 7.86 -5.22 2.25
C GLU A 75 8.42 -4.86 0.87
N SER A 76 9.57 -4.18 0.80
CA SER A 76 10.31 -3.93 -0.43
C SER A 76 11.82 -3.80 -0.18
N ALA A 77 12.60 -3.59 -1.23
CA ALA A 77 14.06 -3.51 -1.15
C ALA A 77 14.59 -2.25 -0.44
N SER A 78 13.76 -1.22 -0.26
CA SER A 78 14.19 0.05 0.34
C SER A 78 13.07 0.69 1.17
N VAL A 79 13.44 1.65 2.03
CA VAL A 79 12.49 2.53 2.70
C VAL A 79 11.80 3.42 1.67
N ARG A 80 10.49 3.58 1.78
CA ARG A 80 9.63 4.26 0.81
C ARG A 80 9.03 5.56 1.31
N ILE A 81 8.91 5.74 2.62
CA ILE A 81 8.40 6.98 3.19
C ILE A 81 9.33 8.15 2.88
N ALA A 82 8.76 9.32 2.55
CA ALA A 82 9.52 10.55 2.29
C ALA A 82 10.08 11.17 3.59
N GLY A 83 9.41 10.95 4.71
CA GLY A 83 9.83 11.46 6.02
C GLY A 83 9.09 10.79 7.16
N LEU A 84 9.59 10.96 8.38
CA LEU A 84 9.06 10.32 9.57
C LEU A 84 8.74 11.32 10.68
N VAL A 85 7.54 11.22 11.25
CA VAL A 85 7.08 12.00 12.40
C VAL A 85 6.69 11.08 13.54
N VAL A 86 7.30 11.24 14.70
CA VAL A 86 7.05 10.40 15.88
C VAL A 86 6.96 11.22 17.16
N LYS A 87 6.27 10.70 18.17
CA LYS A 87 6.23 11.30 19.49
C LYS A 87 7.54 11.08 20.23
N LYS A 88 8.00 9.83 20.32
CA LYS A 88 9.28 9.44 20.90
C LYS A 88 10.00 8.46 20.01
N PHE A 89 11.26 8.73 19.77
CA PHE A 89 12.15 7.87 19.02
C PHE A 89 13.13 7.16 19.95
N SER A 90 13.21 5.82 19.85
CA SER A 90 14.10 5.03 20.70
C SER A 90 15.45 4.86 20.05
N GLU A 91 16.50 5.23 20.78
CA GLU A 91 17.90 5.02 20.36
C GLU A 91 18.38 3.60 20.62
N VAL A 92 17.69 2.90 21.52
CA VAL A 92 18.04 1.53 21.95
C VAL A 92 16.85 0.62 21.70
N TRP A 93 17.13 -0.55 21.18
CA TRP A 93 16.12 -1.60 20.99
C TRP A 93 16.28 -2.73 22.01
N SER A 94 15.19 -3.41 22.33
CA SER A 94 15.11 -4.45 23.37
C SER A 94 14.84 -5.85 22.84
N ARG A 95 14.42 -6.00 21.57
CA ARG A 95 14.11 -7.31 20.99
C ARG A 95 15.39 -8.10 20.71
N PRO A 96 15.56 -9.33 21.29
CA PRO A 96 16.78 -10.13 21.09
C PRO A 96 17.05 -10.50 19.62
N SER A 97 16.01 -10.67 18.80
CA SER A 97 16.12 -10.98 17.37
C SER A 97 16.35 -9.76 16.47
N GLY A 98 16.41 -8.55 17.04
CA GLY A 98 16.72 -7.33 16.29
C GLY A 98 18.18 -7.33 15.84
N THR A 99 18.44 -6.94 14.58
CA THR A 99 19.77 -6.94 13.97
C THR A 99 20.42 -5.55 13.94
N GLY A 100 19.68 -4.50 14.32
CA GLY A 100 20.21 -3.13 14.34
C GLY A 100 19.22 -2.09 14.86
N SER A 101 19.71 -0.85 14.99
CA SER A 101 18.87 0.27 15.37
C SER A 101 18.03 0.76 14.18
N LEU A 102 16.79 1.18 14.47
CA LEU A 102 15.96 1.82 13.47
C LEU A 102 16.57 3.15 12.99
N GLU A 103 17.29 3.87 13.86
CA GLU A 103 17.92 5.14 13.50
C GLU A 103 18.96 4.96 12.40
N ASP A 104 19.89 3.99 12.58
CA ASP A 104 20.91 3.71 11.59
C ASP A 104 20.32 3.20 10.27
N TYR A 105 19.26 2.39 10.35
CA TYR A 105 18.54 1.91 9.18
C TYR A 105 17.94 3.05 8.36
N LEU A 106 17.19 3.95 9.00
CA LEU A 106 16.56 5.10 8.34
C LEU A 106 17.59 6.14 7.89
N LYS A 107 18.67 6.33 8.67
CA LYS A 107 19.78 7.25 8.31
C LYS A 107 20.50 6.80 7.04
N ARG A 108 20.81 5.50 6.94
CA ARG A 108 21.41 4.93 5.71
C ARG A 108 20.47 5.06 4.49
N SER A 109 19.16 5.03 4.72
CA SER A 109 18.15 5.23 3.68
C SER A 109 17.88 6.71 3.36
N GLY A 110 18.55 7.65 4.01
CA GLY A 110 18.39 9.09 3.78
C GLY A 110 17.08 9.68 4.32
N VAL A 111 16.33 8.97 5.15
CA VAL A 111 15.05 9.44 5.68
C VAL A 111 15.25 10.56 6.68
N ILE A 112 14.60 11.69 6.47
CA ILE A 112 14.56 12.83 7.38
C ILE A 112 13.37 12.68 8.32
N GLY A 113 13.59 12.88 9.63
CA GLY A 113 12.51 12.73 10.59
C GLY A 113 12.54 13.76 11.71
N ILE A 114 11.41 13.83 12.41
CA ILE A 114 11.20 14.68 13.58
C ILE A 114 10.55 13.90 14.72
N SER A 115 11.06 14.08 15.93
CA SER A 115 10.52 13.52 17.17
C SER A 115 10.16 14.62 18.17
N ASP A 116 9.62 14.22 19.31
CA ASP A 116 9.28 15.09 20.45
C ASP A 116 8.19 16.11 20.13
N ILE A 117 7.28 15.78 19.21
CA ILE A 117 6.10 16.58 18.91
C ILE A 117 4.82 15.94 19.46
N ASP A 118 3.75 16.72 19.54
CA ASP A 118 2.42 16.22 19.87
C ASP A 118 1.77 15.55 18.64
N THR A 119 2.10 14.28 18.43
CA THR A 119 1.53 13.49 17.33
C THR A 119 0.02 13.30 17.47
N ARG A 120 -0.54 13.30 18.69
CA ARG A 120 -1.98 13.23 18.90
C ARG A 120 -2.68 14.49 18.37
N LYS A 121 -2.12 15.68 18.63
CA LYS A 121 -2.62 16.94 18.08
C LYS A 121 -2.52 16.95 16.56
N LEU A 122 -1.38 16.47 16.00
CA LEU A 122 -1.16 16.37 14.56
C LEU A 122 -2.15 15.41 13.89
N VAL A 123 -2.33 14.21 14.42
CA VAL A 123 -3.30 13.22 13.89
C VAL A 123 -4.73 13.76 13.89
N ARG A 124 -5.15 14.44 14.96
CA ARG A 124 -6.46 15.10 15.00
C ARG A 124 -6.56 16.20 13.97
N HIS A 125 -5.50 17.00 13.79
CA HIS A 125 -5.46 18.04 12.78
C HIS A 125 -5.64 17.47 11.35
N ILE A 126 -4.89 16.41 11.00
CA ILE A 126 -5.03 15.74 9.69
C ILE A 126 -6.43 15.16 9.52
N ARG A 127 -6.99 14.55 10.56
CA ARG A 127 -8.35 13.99 10.53
C ARG A 127 -9.42 15.08 10.27
N ASP A 128 -9.26 16.24 10.90
CA ASP A 128 -10.27 17.30 10.88
C ASP A 128 -10.13 18.19 9.62
N HIS A 129 -8.92 18.36 9.06
CA HIS A 129 -8.61 19.25 7.92
C HIS A 129 -8.22 18.53 6.64
N GLY A 130 -8.08 17.21 6.67
CA GLY A 130 -7.66 16.38 5.53
C GLY A 130 -6.16 16.18 5.40
N ALA A 131 -5.80 15.22 4.54
CA ALA A 131 -4.41 15.02 4.13
C ALA A 131 -3.96 16.21 3.27
N GLN A 132 -2.74 16.69 3.53
CA GLN A 132 -2.18 17.86 2.88
C GLN A 132 -0.66 17.74 2.74
N ASN A 133 -0.06 18.57 1.89
CA ASN A 133 1.40 18.61 1.80
C ASN A 133 2.02 19.11 3.10
N ALA A 134 3.17 18.55 3.43
CA ALA A 134 3.98 18.92 4.58
C ALA A 134 5.46 18.95 4.23
N LEU A 135 6.25 19.60 5.09
CA LEU A 135 7.69 19.70 4.99
C LEU A 135 8.31 19.46 6.37
N ILE A 136 9.36 18.61 6.43
CA ILE A 136 10.22 18.50 7.61
C ILE A 136 11.56 19.13 7.27
N SER A 137 12.06 20.00 8.16
CA SER A 137 13.39 20.58 8.05
C SER A 137 14.17 20.47 9.35
N SER A 138 15.44 20.08 9.24
CA SER A 138 16.43 20.10 10.32
C SER A 138 17.64 21.01 10.02
N THR A 139 17.63 21.69 8.88
CA THR A 139 18.75 22.54 8.41
C THR A 139 18.35 23.98 8.14
N GLU A 140 17.10 24.22 7.74
CA GLU A 140 16.53 25.55 7.54
C GLU A 140 15.39 25.78 8.54
N MET A 141 15.42 26.92 9.25
CA MET A 141 14.42 27.28 10.27
C MET A 141 13.65 28.55 9.94
N ASN A 142 13.98 29.23 8.83
CA ASN A 142 13.24 30.40 8.38
C ASN A 142 11.89 29.99 7.76
N MET A 143 10.83 30.30 8.47
CA MET A 143 9.48 29.87 8.08
C MET A 143 9.04 30.40 6.71
N GLU A 144 9.45 31.59 6.31
CA GLU A 144 9.10 32.14 5.00
C GLU A 144 9.82 31.42 3.85
N VAL A 145 11.05 30.94 4.09
CA VAL A 145 11.76 30.06 3.15
C VAL A 145 11.04 28.72 3.03
N LEU A 146 10.72 28.10 4.16
CA LEU A 146 10.05 26.81 4.21
C LEU A 146 8.66 26.84 3.55
N LYS A 147 7.85 27.88 3.78
CA LYS A 147 6.57 28.06 3.11
C LYS A 147 6.71 28.12 1.58
N ARG A 148 7.70 28.88 1.09
CA ARG A 148 7.97 28.95 -0.36
C ARG A 148 8.41 27.62 -0.95
N MET A 149 9.16 26.80 -0.20
CA MET A 149 9.54 25.46 -0.62
C MET A 149 8.33 24.54 -0.65
N LEU A 150 7.54 24.54 0.42
CA LEU A 150 6.34 23.71 0.54
C LEU A 150 5.29 24.02 -0.54
N ALA A 151 5.10 25.30 -0.89
CA ALA A 151 4.19 25.73 -1.94
C ALA A 151 4.54 25.19 -3.34
N LYS A 152 5.79 24.74 -3.55
CA LYS A 152 6.24 24.12 -4.81
C LYS A 152 6.13 22.58 -4.80
N ALA A 153 5.84 21.99 -3.64
CA ALA A 153 5.72 20.53 -3.53
C ALA A 153 4.45 20.04 -4.28
N PRO A 154 4.57 19.01 -5.13
CA PRO A 154 3.41 18.48 -5.83
C PRO A 154 2.41 17.87 -4.83
N GLY A 155 1.10 17.99 -5.14
CA GLY A 155 0.07 17.24 -4.40
C GLY A 155 -0.01 15.80 -4.89
N MET A 156 -0.62 14.91 -4.10
CA MET A 156 -0.76 13.49 -4.46
C MET A 156 -1.74 13.28 -5.64
N ALA A 157 -2.78 14.12 -5.75
CA ALA A 157 -3.72 14.04 -6.86
C ALA A 157 -3.03 14.35 -8.20
N GLY A 158 -3.24 13.51 -9.19
CA GLY A 158 -2.62 13.61 -10.51
C GLY A 158 -1.18 13.07 -10.59
N LEU A 159 -0.62 12.49 -9.51
CA LEU A 159 0.71 11.91 -9.52
C LEU A 159 0.66 10.40 -9.82
N GLU A 160 1.32 10.01 -10.90
CA GLU A 160 1.73 8.62 -11.15
C GLU A 160 3.04 8.36 -10.41
N LEU A 161 3.04 7.45 -9.44
CA LEU A 161 4.21 7.10 -8.63
C LEU A 161 4.60 5.62 -8.76
N SER A 162 3.74 4.78 -9.32
CA SER A 162 3.96 3.34 -9.44
C SER A 162 5.16 3.02 -10.32
N SER A 163 5.42 3.79 -11.38
CA SER A 163 6.60 3.63 -12.25
C SER A 163 7.93 3.81 -11.52
N THR A 164 7.92 4.54 -10.39
CA THR A 164 9.13 4.76 -9.56
C THR A 164 9.46 3.58 -8.64
N VAL A 165 8.49 2.69 -8.42
CA VAL A 165 8.61 1.56 -7.48
C VAL A 165 8.44 0.20 -8.15
N SER A 166 7.80 0.12 -9.31
CA SER A 166 7.67 -1.08 -10.13
C SER A 166 9.05 -1.64 -10.50
N THR A 167 9.17 -2.97 -10.50
CA THR A 167 10.40 -3.65 -10.95
C THR A 167 10.76 -3.23 -12.40
N LYS A 168 12.05 -3.25 -12.71
CA LYS A 168 12.51 -2.92 -14.07
C LYS A 168 12.64 -4.15 -14.96
N GLU A 169 12.75 -5.33 -14.35
CA GLU A 169 12.87 -6.61 -15.04
C GLU A 169 11.95 -7.63 -14.37
N ALA A 170 11.39 -8.52 -15.18
CA ALA A 170 10.55 -9.58 -14.64
C ALA A 170 11.39 -10.59 -13.86
N TYR A 171 10.88 -11.08 -12.74
CA TYR A 171 11.54 -12.08 -11.90
C TYR A 171 10.56 -13.15 -11.41
N LEU A 172 11.11 -14.27 -10.96
CA LEU A 172 10.34 -15.42 -10.48
C LEU A 172 10.51 -15.61 -8.97
N VAL A 173 9.42 -15.97 -8.30
CA VAL A 173 9.40 -16.41 -6.89
C VAL A 173 8.59 -17.69 -6.79
N GLY A 174 8.95 -18.55 -5.81
CA GLY A 174 8.30 -19.84 -5.60
C GLY A 174 8.93 -20.97 -6.43
N ALA A 175 8.48 -22.18 -6.18
CA ALA A 175 9.03 -23.38 -6.81
C ALA A 175 8.61 -23.52 -8.27
N ALA A 176 9.54 -23.93 -9.15
CA ALA A 176 9.20 -24.21 -10.55
C ALA A 176 8.20 -25.37 -10.73
N SER A 177 8.11 -26.26 -9.71
CA SER A 177 7.16 -27.38 -9.67
C SER A 177 5.79 -27.03 -9.09
N ALA A 178 5.55 -25.75 -8.75
CA ALA A 178 4.28 -25.32 -8.17
C ALA A 178 3.09 -25.60 -9.10
N SER A 179 1.95 -25.94 -8.51
CA SER A 179 0.72 -26.31 -9.24
C SER A 179 0.11 -25.16 -10.04
N PHE A 180 0.30 -23.92 -9.58
CA PHE A 180 -0.25 -22.74 -10.23
C PHE A 180 0.84 -21.75 -10.65
N ARG A 181 0.60 -21.08 -11.77
CA ARG A 181 1.41 -19.93 -12.23
C ARG A 181 0.60 -18.66 -12.13
N VAL A 182 1.10 -17.66 -11.39
CA VAL A 182 0.45 -16.37 -11.21
C VAL A 182 1.30 -15.29 -11.86
N ALA A 183 0.75 -14.60 -12.85
CA ALA A 183 1.33 -13.36 -13.38
C ALA A 183 0.96 -12.21 -12.43
N LEU A 184 1.95 -11.65 -11.76
CA LEU A 184 1.76 -10.51 -10.87
C LEU A 184 2.19 -9.23 -11.59
N VAL A 185 1.26 -8.28 -11.76
CA VAL A 185 1.56 -6.96 -12.32
C VAL A 185 2.02 -6.05 -11.18
N ASP A 186 3.26 -5.58 -11.27
CA ASP A 186 3.92 -4.82 -10.20
C ASP A 186 3.66 -3.31 -10.32
N PHE A 187 2.67 -2.82 -9.60
CA PHE A 187 2.44 -1.39 -9.39
C PHE A 187 3.14 -0.84 -8.15
N GLY A 188 3.86 -1.67 -7.43
CA GLY A 188 4.52 -1.41 -6.14
C GLY A 188 4.21 -2.52 -5.14
N VAL A 189 4.50 -3.76 -5.53
CA VAL A 189 4.13 -4.97 -4.80
C VAL A 189 4.80 -5.06 -3.43
N LYS A 190 4.03 -5.46 -2.43
CA LYS A 190 4.54 -5.88 -1.12
C LYS A 190 5.00 -7.33 -1.19
N ARG A 191 6.19 -7.61 -0.63
CA ARG A 191 6.73 -8.98 -0.55
C ARG A 191 5.79 -9.98 0.10
N ASN A 192 4.93 -9.52 1.00
CA ASN A 192 3.98 -10.40 1.66
C ASN A 192 2.89 -10.93 0.71
N MET A 193 2.58 -10.25 -0.39
CA MET A 193 1.71 -10.79 -1.44
C MET A 193 2.36 -11.98 -2.14
N GLU A 194 3.65 -11.87 -2.46
CA GLU A 194 4.43 -12.97 -3.04
C GLU A 194 4.48 -14.17 -2.09
N ARG A 195 4.71 -13.93 -0.77
CA ARG A 195 4.71 -14.97 0.25
C ARG A 195 3.35 -15.66 0.36
N CYS A 196 2.24 -14.91 0.39
CA CYS A 196 0.89 -15.48 0.45
C CYS A 196 0.57 -16.39 -0.74
N LEU A 197 1.07 -16.07 -1.93
CA LEU A 197 0.90 -16.90 -3.13
C LEU A 197 1.82 -18.14 -3.09
N THR A 198 3.09 -17.98 -2.73
CA THR A 198 4.04 -19.10 -2.69
C THR A 198 3.72 -20.11 -1.60
N GLU A 199 3.18 -19.66 -0.46
CA GLU A 199 2.62 -20.54 0.60
C GLU A 199 1.43 -21.38 0.10
N ARG A 200 0.80 -21.01 -1.03
CA ARG A 200 -0.34 -21.68 -1.67
C ARG A 200 0.02 -22.42 -2.96
N ASP A 201 1.26 -22.88 -3.03
CA ASP A 201 1.76 -23.68 -4.16
C ASP A 201 1.67 -22.92 -5.50
N CYS A 202 2.00 -21.63 -5.48
CA CYS A 202 2.12 -20.80 -6.68
C CYS A 202 3.57 -20.50 -7.02
N GLN A 203 3.91 -20.64 -8.31
CA GLN A 203 5.04 -19.94 -8.90
C GLN A 203 4.54 -18.57 -9.39
N VAL A 204 5.15 -17.51 -8.91
CA VAL A 204 4.80 -16.14 -9.25
C VAL A 204 5.84 -15.57 -10.19
N LYS A 205 5.41 -15.05 -11.34
CA LYS A 205 6.26 -14.20 -12.18
C LYS A 205 5.78 -12.77 -12.02
N VAL A 206 6.65 -11.96 -11.44
CA VAL A 206 6.41 -10.54 -11.23
C VAL A 206 6.84 -9.80 -12.50
N PHE A 207 5.93 -9.08 -13.11
CA PHE A 207 6.14 -8.32 -14.34
C PHE A 207 6.13 -6.81 -14.04
N PRO A 208 6.99 -6.02 -14.70
CA PRO A 208 6.87 -4.58 -14.72
C PRO A 208 5.46 -4.12 -15.12
N MET A 209 5.01 -2.98 -14.58
CA MET A 209 3.67 -2.45 -14.80
C MET A 209 3.35 -2.10 -16.26
N ASP A 210 4.37 -1.91 -17.08
CA ASP A 210 4.28 -1.55 -18.50
C ASP A 210 4.47 -2.74 -19.46
N THR A 211 4.54 -3.98 -18.92
CA THR A 211 4.66 -5.20 -19.73
C THR A 211 3.39 -5.44 -20.55
N ALA A 212 3.56 -5.76 -21.83
CA ALA A 212 2.45 -6.07 -22.72
C ALA A 212 1.70 -7.36 -22.27
N LEU A 213 0.38 -7.38 -22.43
CA LEU A 213 -0.44 -8.54 -22.02
C LEU A 213 -0.02 -9.82 -22.75
N GLU A 214 0.34 -9.73 -24.02
CA GLU A 214 0.77 -10.86 -24.86
C GLU A 214 2.01 -11.55 -24.27
N GLU A 215 2.96 -10.78 -23.74
CA GLU A 215 4.16 -11.33 -23.10
C GLU A 215 3.78 -12.07 -21.80
N MET A 216 2.87 -11.51 -21.00
CA MET A 216 2.38 -12.17 -19.78
C MET A 216 1.64 -13.46 -20.11
N LEU A 217 0.77 -13.45 -21.14
CA LEU A 217 0.01 -14.62 -21.59
C LEU A 217 0.91 -15.69 -22.20
N ALA A 218 2.03 -15.33 -22.86
CA ALA A 218 3.00 -16.28 -23.37
C ALA A 218 3.62 -17.15 -22.28
N TRP A 219 3.67 -16.66 -21.04
CA TRP A 219 4.09 -17.46 -19.88
C TRP A 219 2.99 -18.43 -19.40
N GLN A 220 1.78 -18.35 -19.96
CA GLN A 220 0.62 -19.19 -19.66
C GLN A 220 0.24 -19.18 -18.16
N PRO A 221 -0.06 -18.02 -17.58
CA PRO A 221 -0.50 -17.92 -16.20
C PRO A 221 -1.88 -18.58 -16.00
N HIS A 222 -2.12 -19.14 -14.83
CA HIS A 222 -3.43 -19.60 -14.41
C HIS A 222 -4.30 -18.45 -13.84
N GLY A 223 -3.66 -17.35 -13.41
CA GLY A 223 -4.33 -16.17 -12.89
C GLY A 223 -3.42 -14.95 -12.88
N PHE A 224 -4.04 -13.78 -12.77
CA PHE A 224 -3.36 -12.48 -12.61
C PHE A 224 -3.55 -11.94 -11.20
N LEU A 225 -2.48 -11.45 -10.55
CA LEU A 225 -2.57 -10.60 -9.38
C LEU A 225 -2.22 -9.16 -9.78
N LEU A 226 -3.13 -8.22 -9.50
CA LEU A 226 -2.92 -6.79 -9.69
C LEU A 226 -2.51 -6.23 -8.33
N SER A 227 -1.27 -5.81 -8.18
CA SER A 227 -0.69 -5.47 -6.88
C SER A 227 -1.20 -4.13 -6.33
N ASN A 228 -0.87 -3.86 -5.09
CA ASN A 228 -0.90 -2.53 -4.48
C ASN A 228 0.12 -1.61 -5.15
N GLY A 229 0.06 -0.31 -4.83
CA GLY A 229 1.04 0.67 -5.30
C GLY A 229 0.69 2.09 -4.84
N PRO A 230 1.62 3.04 -5.05
CA PRO A 230 1.44 4.45 -4.71
C PRO A 230 0.83 5.24 -5.86
N GLY A 231 0.32 6.42 -5.54
CA GLY A 231 -0.10 7.43 -6.51
C GLY A 231 -1.62 7.50 -6.69
N ASP A 232 -2.01 8.24 -7.71
CA ASP A 232 -3.39 8.46 -8.12
C ASP A 232 -3.74 7.51 -9.27
N PRO A 233 -4.71 6.59 -9.12
CA PRO A 233 -5.11 5.67 -10.19
C PRO A 233 -5.59 6.42 -11.44
N GLY A 234 -6.27 7.57 -11.29
CA GLY A 234 -6.70 8.41 -12.42
C GLY A 234 -5.56 8.98 -13.27
N ALA A 235 -4.32 8.96 -12.76
CA ALA A 235 -3.11 9.33 -13.51
C ALA A 235 -2.47 8.15 -14.27
N MET A 236 -3.12 6.97 -14.31
CA MET A 236 -2.55 5.71 -14.84
C MET A 236 -3.35 5.11 -16.03
N PRO A 237 -3.68 5.87 -17.08
CA PRO A 237 -4.57 5.38 -18.15
C PRO A 237 -4.05 4.13 -18.86
N SER A 238 -2.72 3.98 -19.03
CA SER A 238 -2.11 2.79 -19.61
C SER A 238 -2.33 1.54 -18.75
N SER A 239 -2.21 1.67 -17.43
CA SER A 239 -2.47 0.57 -16.48
C SER A 239 -3.95 0.20 -16.46
N VAL A 240 -4.85 1.18 -16.54
CA VAL A 240 -6.30 0.95 -16.66
C VAL A 240 -6.62 0.16 -17.94
N ALA A 241 -6.00 0.52 -19.07
CA ALA A 241 -6.15 -0.19 -20.33
C ALA A 241 -5.61 -1.64 -20.25
N LEU A 242 -4.46 -1.84 -19.60
CA LEU A 242 -3.90 -3.17 -19.37
C LEU A 242 -4.84 -4.02 -18.49
N VAL A 243 -5.34 -3.47 -17.39
CA VAL A 243 -6.28 -4.19 -16.50
C VAL A 243 -7.56 -4.56 -17.25
N LYS A 244 -8.08 -3.66 -18.09
CA LYS A 244 -9.23 -3.96 -18.96
C LYS A 244 -8.94 -5.14 -19.88
N ALA A 245 -7.79 -5.16 -20.55
CA ALA A 245 -7.38 -6.26 -21.42
C ALA A 245 -7.19 -7.58 -20.65
N ILE A 246 -6.64 -7.54 -19.43
CA ILE A 246 -6.58 -8.71 -18.53
C ILE A 246 -7.97 -9.24 -18.22
N VAL A 247 -8.93 -8.39 -17.86
CA VAL A 247 -10.32 -8.79 -17.62
C VAL A 247 -10.95 -9.41 -18.88
N GLU A 248 -10.70 -8.83 -20.04
CA GLU A 248 -11.23 -9.33 -21.33
C GLU A 248 -10.61 -10.67 -21.76
N SER A 249 -9.39 -10.99 -21.32
CA SER A 249 -8.74 -12.28 -21.58
C SER A 249 -9.49 -13.47 -20.97
N GLY A 250 -10.35 -13.23 -19.99
CA GLY A 250 -11.10 -14.27 -19.28
C GLY A 250 -10.32 -15.04 -18.23
N VAL A 251 -9.01 -14.82 -18.10
CA VAL A 251 -8.16 -15.43 -17.07
C VAL A 251 -8.55 -14.89 -15.68
N PRO A 252 -8.64 -15.74 -14.64
CA PRO A 252 -8.93 -15.29 -13.28
C PRO A 252 -8.00 -14.15 -12.83
N ALA A 253 -8.58 -13.12 -12.17
CA ALA A 253 -7.79 -12.00 -11.69
C ALA A 253 -8.22 -11.56 -10.28
N PHE A 254 -7.22 -11.18 -9.47
CA PHE A 254 -7.40 -10.63 -8.13
C PHE A 254 -6.68 -9.29 -8.01
N GLY A 255 -7.41 -8.21 -7.65
CA GLY A 255 -6.85 -6.88 -7.45
C GLY A 255 -6.78 -6.48 -5.98
N ILE A 256 -5.66 -5.91 -5.55
CA ILE A 256 -5.42 -5.48 -4.16
C ILE A 256 -5.05 -4.00 -4.13
N CYS A 257 -5.77 -3.20 -3.34
CA CYS A 257 -5.54 -1.78 -3.10
C CYS A 257 -5.52 -0.96 -4.41
N LEU A 258 -4.38 -0.54 -4.94
CA LEU A 258 -4.30 0.12 -6.25
C LEU A 258 -4.85 -0.78 -7.36
N GLY A 259 -4.57 -2.08 -7.33
CA GLY A 259 -5.14 -3.05 -8.29
C GLY A 259 -6.66 -3.12 -8.24
N HIS A 260 -7.29 -2.89 -7.08
CA HIS A 260 -8.74 -2.74 -6.96
C HIS A 260 -9.23 -1.44 -7.62
N GLN A 261 -8.55 -0.33 -7.40
CA GLN A 261 -8.90 0.96 -7.99
C GLN A 261 -8.77 0.93 -9.52
N LEU A 262 -7.68 0.38 -10.04
CA LEU A 262 -7.49 0.20 -11.49
C LEU A 262 -8.53 -0.76 -12.10
N LEU A 263 -8.94 -1.81 -11.36
CA LEU A 263 -10.05 -2.66 -11.79
C LEU A 263 -11.36 -1.88 -11.86
N ALA A 264 -11.68 -1.05 -10.87
CA ALA A 264 -12.87 -0.20 -10.89
C ALA A 264 -12.84 0.75 -12.10
N GLU A 265 -11.74 1.46 -12.31
CA GLU A 265 -11.58 2.38 -13.46
C GLU A 265 -11.67 1.65 -14.81
N SER A 266 -11.15 0.41 -14.91
CA SER A 266 -11.27 -0.40 -16.13
C SER A 266 -12.72 -0.75 -16.49
N GLN A 267 -13.64 -0.67 -15.52
CA GLN A 267 -15.09 -0.87 -15.71
C GLN A 267 -15.85 0.46 -15.86
N GLY A 268 -15.15 1.58 -16.00
CA GLY A 268 -15.74 2.92 -16.13
C GLY A 268 -16.23 3.51 -14.81
N ILE A 269 -15.72 3.03 -13.69
CA ILE A 269 -16.01 3.54 -12.34
C ILE A 269 -14.84 4.41 -11.92
N GLY A 270 -15.08 5.69 -11.70
CA GLY A 270 -14.06 6.64 -11.26
C GLY A 270 -13.61 6.42 -9.83
N THR A 271 -12.44 6.95 -9.52
CA THR A 271 -11.93 7.02 -8.15
C THR A 271 -11.91 8.46 -7.64
N GLU A 272 -12.00 8.61 -6.33
CA GLU A 272 -11.99 9.92 -5.68
C GLU A 272 -11.02 9.97 -4.51
N LYS A 273 -10.39 11.13 -4.31
CA LYS A 273 -9.48 11.33 -3.20
C LYS A 273 -10.26 11.46 -1.90
N MET A 274 -9.89 10.67 -0.91
CA MET A 274 -10.47 10.70 0.42
C MET A 274 -9.95 11.90 1.23
N HIS A 275 -10.74 12.36 2.19
CA HIS A 275 -10.38 13.48 3.06
C HIS A 275 -9.03 13.25 3.79
N HIS A 276 -8.84 12.10 4.43
CA HIS A 276 -7.57 11.74 5.10
C HIS A 276 -7.11 10.31 4.83
N GLY A 277 -7.90 9.53 4.07
CA GLY A 277 -7.62 8.14 3.72
C GLY A 277 -7.74 7.16 4.89
N HIS A 278 -7.62 5.87 4.59
CA HIS A 278 -7.58 4.80 5.59
C HIS A 278 -6.16 4.27 5.72
N ARG A 279 -5.58 4.36 6.93
CA ARG A 279 -4.23 3.86 7.22
C ARG A 279 -4.14 3.33 8.65
N GLY A 280 -3.91 2.04 8.75
CA GLY A 280 -3.83 1.33 10.03
C GLY A 280 -4.08 -0.16 9.87
N ILE A 281 -4.01 -0.88 10.99
CA ILE A 281 -4.11 -2.34 11.05
C ILE A 281 -5.36 -2.83 11.78
N ASN A 282 -6.34 -1.97 11.98
CA ASN A 282 -7.52 -2.23 12.81
C ASN A 282 -8.81 -1.65 12.20
N HIS A 283 -8.91 -1.68 10.88
CA HIS A 283 -10.08 -1.19 10.16
C HIS A 283 -11.13 -2.29 9.97
N PRO A 284 -12.37 -2.07 10.43
CA PRO A 284 -13.42 -3.08 10.32
C PRO A 284 -14.09 -3.04 8.94
N ILE A 285 -14.23 -4.20 8.33
CA ILE A 285 -14.87 -4.42 7.04
C ILE A 285 -16.04 -5.38 7.20
N LYS A 286 -17.15 -5.12 6.52
CA LYS A 286 -18.25 -6.05 6.35
C LYS A 286 -18.10 -6.82 5.06
N ASN A 287 -17.97 -8.14 5.15
CA ASN A 287 -18.11 -9.03 4.01
C ASN A 287 -19.61 -9.27 3.73
N LEU A 288 -20.12 -8.75 2.62
CA LEU A 288 -21.52 -8.85 2.25
C LEU A 288 -21.91 -10.23 1.72
N ILE A 289 -20.93 -11.07 1.31
CA ILE A 289 -21.17 -12.41 0.80
C ILE A 289 -21.39 -13.39 1.95
N THR A 290 -20.53 -13.33 2.97
CA THR A 290 -20.58 -14.23 4.13
C THR A 290 -21.41 -13.68 5.30
N GLY A 291 -21.60 -12.35 5.34
CA GLY A 291 -22.22 -11.64 6.46
C GLY A 291 -21.28 -11.43 7.66
N HIS A 292 -20.02 -11.85 7.60
CA HIS A 292 -19.05 -11.68 8.68
C HIS A 292 -18.38 -10.31 8.64
N ASP A 293 -17.92 -9.86 9.80
CA ASP A 293 -17.08 -8.70 9.98
C ASP A 293 -15.61 -9.15 10.09
N GLU A 294 -14.70 -8.38 9.50
CA GLU A 294 -13.27 -8.68 9.43
C GLU A 294 -12.47 -7.45 9.89
N ILE A 295 -11.36 -7.67 10.57
CA ILE A 295 -10.41 -6.59 10.89
C ILE A 295 -9.28 -6.63 9.88
N THR A 296 -9.00 -5.50 9.24
CA THR A 296 -8.11 -5.44 8.08
C THR A 296 -7.02 -4.39 8.24
N SER A 297 -5.94 -4.60 7.48
CA SER A 297 -4.90 -3.59 7.24
C SER A 297 -5.28 -2.71 6.06
N GLN A 298 -5.15 -1.40 6.22
CA GLN A 298 -5.53 -0.40 5.22
C GLN A 298 -4.37 0.57 4.97
N ASN A 299 -4.15 0.93 3.71
CA ASN A 299 -3.23 1.99 3.30
C ASN A 299 -3.64 2.56 1.95
N HIS A 300 -4.61 3.45 1.92
CA HIS A 300 -5.03 4.11 0.69
C HIS A 300 -5.57 5.51 0.94
N GLY A 301 -5.40 6.40 -0.04
CA GLY A 301 -5.91 7.78 -0.04
C GLY A 301 -6.98 8.03 -1.10
N PHE A 302 -7.27 7.02 -1.92
CA PHE A 302 -8.31 7.05 -2.96
C PHE A 302 -9.28 5.88 -2.73
N VAL A 303 -10.51 6.02 -3.23
CA VAL A 303 -11.57 5.01 -3.13
C VAL A 303 -12.41 5.03 -4.40
N ALA A 304 -12.97 3.88 -4.80
CA ALA A 304 -13.91 3.79 -5.92
C ALA A 304 -15.19 4.59 -5.61
N ASN A 305 -15.68 5.36 -6.59
CA ASN A 305 -16.90 6.16 -6.42
C ASN A 305 -18.11 5.24 -6.21
N ARG A 306 -18.72 5.38 -5.02
CA ARG A 306 -19.80 4.50 -4.58
C ARG A 306 -21.01 4.53 -5.50
N GLU A 307 -21.44 5.71 -5.91
CA GLU A 307 -22.63 5.86 -6.75
C GLU A 307 -22.43 5.22 -8.13
N GLU A 308 -21.22 5.30 -8.68
CA GLU A 308 -20.89 4.69 -9.96
C GLU A 308 -20.81 3.16 -9.84
N VAL A 309 -20.26 2.61 -8.75
CA VAL A 309 -20.29 1.18 -8.47
C VAL A 309 -21.72 0.67 -8.39
N GLU A 310 -22.60 1.34 -7.63
CA GLU A 310 -24.01 0.94 -7.45
C GLU A 310 -24.80 0.99 -8.75
N ARG A 311 -24.48 1.90 -9.67
CA ARG A 311 -25.13 2.01 -10.99
C ARG A 311 -24.59 1.01 -12.02
N ASN A 312 -23.41 0.41 -11.79
CA ASN A 312 -22.79 -0.50 -12.75
C ASN A 312 -23.37 -1.91 -12.64
N ALA A 313 -24.19 -2.30 -13.62
CA ALA A 313 -24.85 -3.59 -13.62
C ALA A 313 -23.91 -4.82 -13.69
N ALA A 314 -22.68 -4.65 -14.21
CA ALA A 314 -21.68 -5.70 -14.34
C ALA A 314 -20.89 -5.95 -13.05
N VAL A 315 -20.98 -5.04 -12.07
CA VAL A 315 -20.21 -5.09 -10.82
C VAL A 315 -21.13 -5.45 -9.66
N GLU A 316 -20.59 -6.17 -8.68
CA GLU A 316 -21.23 -6.47 -7.41
C GLU A 316 -20.31 -6.04 -6.27
N ILE A 317 -20.85 -5.33 -5.29
CA ILE A 317 -20.15 -4.94 -4.07
C ILE A 317 -20.05 -6.17 -3.17
N THR A 318 -18.82 -6.54 -2.79
CA THR A 318 -18.57 -7.71 -1.93
C THR A 318 -18.20 -7.31 -0.50
N HIS A 319 -17.56 -6.15 -0.33
CA HIS A 319 -17.12 -5.67 0.98
C HIS A 319 -17.37 -4.16 1.12
N VAL A 320 -17.68 -3.73 2.33
CA VAL A 320 -17.84 -2.31 2.69
C VAL A 320 -17.12 -1.99 4.00
N HIS A 321 -16.56 -0.80 4.09
CA HIS A 321 -15.92 -0.32 5.32
C HIS A 321 -16.98 0.09 6.34
N LEU A 322 -16.88 -0.42 7.58
CA LEU A 322 -17.94 -0.22 8.58
C LEU A 322 -17.98 1.17 9.19
N ASN A 323 -16.88 1.94 9.15
CA ASN A 323 -16.85 3.26 9.77
C ASN A 323 -17.48 4.34 8.88
N ASP A 324 -17.38 4.25 7.56
CA ASP A 324 -17.82 5.30 6.63
C ASP A 324 -18.59 4.77 5.41
N GLY A 325 -18.75 3.45 5.29
CA GLY A 325 -19.48 2.82 4.21
C GLY A 325 -18.74 2.82 2.87
N SER A 326 -17.47 3.24 2.79
CA SER A 326 -16.72 3.22 1.53
C SER A 326 -16.63 1.81 0.94
N ILE A 327 -16.53 1.73 -0.40
CA ILE A 327 -16.42 0.45 -1.11
C ILE A 327 -15.06 -0.19 -0.76
N ALA A 328 -15.13 -1.40 -0.21
CA ALA A 328 -13.94 -2.13 0.23
C ALA A 328 -13.67 -3.39 -0.60
N GLY A 329 -14.57 -3.76 -1.51
CA GLY A 329 -14.37 -4.88 -2.42
C GLY A 329 -15.48 -4.98 -3.46
N ILE A 330 -15.09 -5.45 -4.65
CA ILE A 330 -16.00 -5.69 -5.77
C ILE A 330 -15.67 -7.01 -6.46
N ARG A 331 -16.67 -7.59 -7.16
CA ARG A 331 -16.45 -8.66 -8.13
C ARG A 331 -17.19 -8.36 -9.44
N LEU A 332 -16.67 -8.89 -10.54
CA LEU A 332 -17.33 -8.81 -11.84
C LEU A 332 -18.29 -9.99 -12.03
N LYS A 333 -19.56 -9.69 -12.29
CA LYS A 333 -20.59 -10.72 -12.50
C LYS A 333 -20.27 -11.57 -13.73
N GLY A 334 -20.31 -12.90 -13.55
CA GLY A 334 -20.05 -13.86 -14.64
C GLY A 334 -18.58 -13.98 -15.07
N ARG A 335 -17.64 -13.37 -14.34
CA ARG A 335 -16.19 -13.48 -14.56
C ARG A 335 -15.47 -13.88 -13.28
N PRO A 336 -14.37 -14.66 -13.35
CA PRO A 336 -13.58 -15.04 -12.18
C PRO A 336 -12.63 -13.89 -11.77
N VAL A 337 -13.17 -12.67 -11.59
CA VAL A 337 -12.43 -11.44 -11.31
C VAL A 337 -13.03 -10.76 -10.10
N PHE A 338 -12.22 -10.50 -9.09
CA PHE A 338 -12.61 -9.78 -7.89
C PHE A 338 -11.45 -8.93 -7.34
N SER A 339 -11.75 -8.01 -6.43
CA SER A 339 -10.75 -7.17 -5.82
C SER A 339 -11.17 -6.63 -4.47
N VAL A 340 -10.18 -6.26 -3.65
CA VAL A 340 -10.38 -5.60 -2.36
C VAL A 340 -9.51 -4.36 -2.23
N GLN A 341 -10.04 -3.33 -1.55
CA GLN A 341 -9.34 -2.07 -1.32
C GLN A 341 -8.29 -2.18 -0.21
N TYR A 342 -8.46 -3.09 0.72
CA TYR A 342 -7.59 -3.34 1.85
C TYR A 342 -6.50 -4.37 1.51
N HIS A 343 -5.63 -4.66 2.49
CA HIS A 343 -4.47 -5.52 2.33
C HIS A 343 -4.70 -6.89 3.01
N PRO A 344 -5.22 -7.92 2.29
CA PRO A 344 -5.47 -9.23 2.85
C PRO A 344 -4.18 -9.97 3.21
N GLU A 345 -3.06 -9.60 2.59
CA GLU A 345 -1.73 -10.11 2.91
C GLU A 345 -1.23 -9.63 4.27
N ALA A 346 -1.79 -8.50 4.80
CA ALA A 346 -1.31 -7.80 5.98
C ALA A 346 0.17 -7.32 5.84
N GLY A 347 1.00 -7.51 6.86
CA GLY A 347 2.38 -7.04 6.89
C GLY A 347 2.52 -5.50 7.04
N PRO A 348 2.27 -4.97 8.29
CA PRO A 348 1.72 -5.62 9.48
C PRO A 348 0.19 -5.74 9.45
N GLY A 349 -0.36 -6.57 10.35
CA GLY A 349 -1.80 -6.57 10.58
C GLY A 349 -2.40 -7.95 10.84
N PRO A 350 -3.73 -8.00 11.03
CA PRO A 350 -4.50 -9.22 11.24
C PRO A 350 -4.56 -10.06 9.95
N TYR A 351 -4.88 -11.35 10.10
CA TYR A 351 -4.94 -12.32 9.02
C TYR A 351 -6.35 -12.74 8.64
N ASP A 352 -7.37 -12.05 9.12
CA ASP A 352 -8.79 -12.37 8.93
C ASP A 352 -9.15 -12.53 7.44
N ALA A 353 -8.53 -11.74 6.58
CA ALA A 353 -8.82 -11.68 5.15
C ALA A 353 -7.90 -12.56 4.27
N ARG A 354 -6.97 -13.35 4.84
CA ARG A 354 -6.04 -14.20 4.05
C ARG A 354 -6.75 -15.26 3.22
N TYR A 355 -7.98 -15.65 3.55
CA TYR A 355 -8.81 -16.57 2.77
C TYR A 355 -9.06 -16.09 1.33
N LEU A 356 -8.97 -14.79 1.05
CA LEU A 356 -9.13 -14.25 -0.30
C LEU A 356 -8.07 -14.78 -1.28
N PHE A 357 -6.88 -15.11 -0.80
CA PHE A 357 -5.90 -15.83 -1.62
C PHE A 357 -6.35 -17.27 -1.91
N ASP A 358 -7.04 -17.93 -0.98
CA ASP A 358 -7.58 -19.27 -1.17
C ASP A 358 -8.74 -19.25 -2.19
N ASP A 359 -9.59 -18.21 -2.14
CA ASP A 359 -10.64 -17.96 -3.14
C ASP A 359 -10.03 -17.72 -4.54
N PHE A 360 -8.92 -16.99 -4.63
CA PHE A 360 -8.22 -16.80 -5.89
C PHE A 360 -7.67 -18.12 -6.45
N ILE A 361 -7.07 -18.97 -5.60
CA ILE A 361 -6.65 -20.33 -6.00
C ILE A 361 -7.83 -21.16 -6.47
N ALA A 362 -8.98 -21.10 -5.79
CA ALA A 362 -10.19 -21.82 -6.18
C ALA A 362 -10.68 -21.37 -7.55
N ASN A 363 -10.66 -20.07 -7.85
CA ASN A 363 -11.01 -19.51 -9.16
C ASN A 363 -10.09 -20.06 -10.26
N MET A 364 -8.77 -20.06 -10.03
CA MET A 364 -7.79 -20.61 -10.99
C MET A 364 -8.03 -22.10 -11.23
N ARG A 365 -8.27 -22.87 -10.17
CA ARG A 365 -8.55 -24.32 -10.27
C ARG A 365 -9.81 -24.60 -11.09
N SER A 366 -10.88 -23.86 -10.84
CA SER A 366 -12.15 -24.02 -11.57
C SER A 366 -11.98 -23.66 -13.05
N HIS A 367 -11.26 -22.59 -13.36
CA HIS A 367 -10.99 -22.16 -14.73
C HIS A 367 -10.18 -23.21 -15.52
N THR A 368 -9.16 -23.81 -14.90
CA THR A 368 -8.32 -24.83 -15.52
C THR A 368 -9.08 -26.15 -15.79
N SER A 369 -10.06 -26.48 -14.95
CA SER A 369 -10.86 -27.70 -15.10
C SER A 369 -11.90 -27.59 -16.22
N VAL A 370 -12.44 -26.40 -16.50
CA VAL A 370 -13.39 -26.15 -17.59
C VAL A 370 -12.71 -26.21 -18.96
N GLY A 371 -11.41 -25.91 -19.05
CA GLY A 371 -10.63 -25.94 -20.29
C GLY A 371 -10.14 -27.35 -20.74
N LYS A 372 -10.33 -28.40 -19.94
CA LYS A 372 -10.01 -29.78 -20.36
C LYS A 372 -11.25 -30.42 -20.99
N PRO A 373 -11.24 -30.81 -22.30
CA PRO A 373 -12.28 -31.64 -22.84
C PRO A 373 -12.37 -32.92 -22.01
N GLN A 374 -13.54 -33.28 -21.54
CA GLN A 374 -13.78 -34.62 -21.02
C GLN A 374 -13.45 -35.60 -22.17
N LEU A 375 -12.34 -36.30 -22.06
CA LEU A 375 -12.13 -37.53 -22.87
C LEU A 375 -13.25 -38.47 -22.46
N GLN A 376 -14.33 -38.49 -23.26
CA GLN A 376 -15.34 -39.55 -23.19
C GLN A 376 -14.61 -40.86 -23.49
N ASN A 377 -14.45 -41.68 -22.46
CA ASN A 377 -14.06 -43.07 -22.62
C ASN A 377 -15.17 -43.74 -23.45
N ALA A 378 -14.85 -44.05 -24.72
CA ALA A 378 -15.56 -44.97 -25.54
C ALA A 378 -15.02 -46.40 -25.31
#